data_af33919524971f785c9c302f116c4937
#
_entry.id   af33919524971f785c9c302f116c4937
#
_cell.length_a   1.000
_cell.length_b   1.000
_cell.length_c   1.000
_cell.angle_alpha   90.00
_cell.angle_beta   90.00
_cell.angle_gamma   90.00
#
_symmetry.space_group_name_H-M   'P 1'
#
loop_
_entity.id
_entity.type
_entity.pdbx_description
1 polymer ?
#
loop_
_entity_poly.entity_id
_entity_poly.type
_entity_poly.pdbx_seq_one_letter_code
_entity_poly.pdbx_strand_id
1 'polypeptide(L)'
;MKQPFRFWMTGSVAVVMAALGVGRGALAHERHPLSQPSRFRVMETVERIAACAHKHGLSVFARLDNHPKFYEAERDATLLVFESAEGGTPVLMEGPASHPEVPLTVCVRSGPDGDTEVLFAGSHWTDLPPNVTRELTELPVLVADALS
;
A
#
# COMPACT_ATOMS: atom_id res chain seq x y z
N MET A 1 -16.80 -61.90 -9.45
CA MET A 1 -15.88 -62.13 -8.36
C MET A 1 -14.54 -61.51 -8.70
N LYS A 2 -14.40 -60.28 -8.74
CA LYS A 2 -13.10 -59.64 -8.90
C LYS A 2 -13.27 -58.11 -8.89
N GLN A 3 -12.95 -57.58 -7.76
CA GLN A 3 -12.10 -56.47 -7.60
C GLN A 3 -12.65 -55.11 -7.77
N PRO A 4 -12.88 -54.41 -6.75
CA PRO A 4 -12.72 -52.99 -6.78
C PRO A 4 -11.66 -52.55 -5.80
N PHE A 5 -10.39 -52.81 -6.12
CA PHE A 5 -9.30 -52.34 -5.24
C PHE A 5 -8.43 -51.26 -5.87
N ARG A 6 -8.92 -50.57 -6.89
CA ARG A 6 -8.11 -49.60 -7.63
C ARG A 6 -8.53 -48.13 -7.45
N PHE A 7 -9.48 -47.83 -6.60
CA PHE A 7 -10.03 -46.49 -6.52
C PHE A 7 -9.60 -45.66 -5.29
N TRP A 8 -8.72 -46.21 -4.46
CA TRP A 8 -8.37 -45.55 -3.21
C TRP A 8 -7.01 -44.83 -3.20
N MET A 9 -6.20 -44.97 -4.22
CA MET A 9 -4.87 -44.37 -4.21
C MET A 9 -4.75 -43.03 -4.94
N THR A 10 -5.71 -42.67 -5.75
CA THR A 10 -5.65 -41.40 -6.50
C THR A 10 -6.24 -40.21 -5.76
N GLY A 11 -7.11 -40.44 -4.80
CA GLY A 11 -7.74 -39.36 -4.03
C GLY A 11 -6.81 -38.75 -2.96
N SER A 12 -5.97 -39.58 -2.35
CA SER A 12 -5.11 -39.12 -1.24
C SER A 12 -3.92 -38.28 -1.70
N VAL A 13 -3.40 -38.54 -2.87
CA VAL A 13 -2.26 -37.77 -3.40
C VAL A 13 -2.69 -36.39 -3.86
N ALA A 14 -3.87 -36.25 -4.42
CA ALA A 14 -4.41 -34.95 -4.84
C ALA A 14 -4.70 -34.02 -3.65
N VAL A 15 -5.21 -34.58 -2.56
CA VAL A 15 -5.50 -33.81 -1.32
C VAL A 15 -4.21 -33.33 -0.66
N VAL A 16 -3.15 -34.16 -0.65
CA VAL A 16 -1.86 -33.76 -0.07
C VAL A 16 -1.18 -32.70 -0.90
N MET A 17 -1.29 -32.75 -2.24
CA MET A 17 -0.72 -31.71 -3.10
C MET A 17 -1.46 -30.38 -2.99
N ALA A 18 -2.76 -30.38 -2.81
CA ALA A 18 -3.54 -29.17 -2.55
C ALA A 18 -3.19 -28.52 -1.20
N ALA A 19 -2.95 -29.34 -0.17
CA ALA A 19 -2.55 -28.83 1.15
C ALA A 19 -1.14 -28.22 1.13
N LEU A 20 -0.21 -28.76 0.34
CA LEU A 20 1.13 -28.20 0.19
C LEU A 20 1.15 -26.94 -0.68
N GLY A 21 0.22 -26.81 -1.61
CA GLY A 21 0.08 -25.61 -2.45
C GLY A 21 -0.45 -24.41 -1.68
N VAL A 22 -1.37 -24.62 -0.75
CA VAL A 22 -1.94 -23.56 0.10
C VAL A 22 -0.93 -23.09 1.13
N GLY A 23 -0.07 -23.97 1.64
CA GLY A 23 0.95 -23.60 2.64
C GLY A 23 2.06 -22.70 2.11
N ARG A 24 2.34 -22.72 0.82
CA ARG A 24 3.37 -21.86 0.22
C ARG A 24 2.85 -20.46 -0.13
N GLY A 25 1.59 -20.32 -0.47
CA GLY A 25 0.96 -19.01 -0.69
C GLY A 25 0.76 -18.21 0.60
N ALA A 26 0.60 -18.88 1.75
CA ALA A 26 0.42 -18.23 3.04
C ALA A 26 1.72 -17.67 3.65
N LEU A 27 2.89 -18.07 3.14
CA LEU A 27 4.20 -17.60 3.62
C LEU A 27 4.76 -16.44 2.78
N ALA A 28 4.25 -16.20 1.60
CA ALA A 28 4.45 -14.96 0.90
C ALA A 28 3.52 -13.93 1.57
N HIS A 29 4.03 -13.22 2.57
CA HIS A 29 3.44 -11.97 3.03
C HIS A 29 3.57 -10.97 1.87
N GLU A 30 2.77 -11.11 0.84
CA GLU A 30 2.39 -10.00 -0.01
C GLU A 30 1.61 -9.05 0.89
N ARG A 31 2.35 -8.17 1.53
CA ARG A 31 1.77 -7.04 2.25
C ARG A 31 1.16 -6.15 1.19
N HIS A 32 -0.10 -6.40 0.87
CA HIS A 32 -0.86 -5.47 0.07
C HIS A 32 -0.85 -4.13 0.80
N PRO A 33 -0.36 -3.08 0.17
CA PRO A 33 -0.45 -1.76 0.78
C PRO A 33 -1.92 -1.50 1.10
N LEU A 34 -2.19 -0.87 2.22
CA LEU A 34 -3.55 -0.40 2.52
C LEU A 34 -3.97 0.49 1.37
N SER A 35 -5.12 0.21 0.79
CA SER A 35 -5.66 0.99 -0.31
C SER A 35 -7.04 1.53 0.03
N GLN A 36 -7.33 2.70 -0.50
CA GLN A 36 -8.63 3.35 -0.38
C GLN A 36 -9.11 3.79 -1.76
N PRO A 37 -10.30 3.38 -2.21
CA PRO A 37 -10.84 3.82 -3.49
C PRO A 37 -11.25 5.28 -3.45
N SER A 38 -11.13 5.97 -4.58
CA SER A 38 -11.60 7.32 -4.77
C SER A 38 -12.58 7.38 -5.94
N ARG A 39 -13.69 8.08 -5.75
CA ARG A 39 -14.67 8.39 -6.82
C ARG A 39 -14.23 9.51 -7.76
N PHE A 40 -13.15 10.20 -7.40
CA PHE A 40 -12.61 11.32 -8.16
C PHE A 40 -11.47 10.84 -9.07
N ARG A 41 -11.14 11.62 -10.10
CA ARG A 41 -9.96 11.35 -10.94
C ARG A 41 -8.67 11.57 -10.14
N VAL A 42 -7.56 10.97 -10.60
CA VAL A 42 -6.27 11.04 -9.94
C VAL A 42 -5.90 12.47 -9.52
N MET A 43 -5.93 13.41 -10.45
CA MET A 43 -5.57 14.80 -10.17
C MET A 43 -6.48 15.46 -9.13
N GLU A 44 -7.79 15.26 -9.23
CA GLU A 44 -8.75 15.79 -8.27
C GLU A 44 -8.56 15.16 -6.88
N THR A 45 -8.31 13.86 -6.82
CA THR A 45 -7.99 13.15 -5.58
C THR A 45 -6.75 13.75 -4.92
N VAL A 46 -5.69 13.99 -5.69
CA VAL A 46 -4.44 14.62 -5.22
C VAL A 46 -4.71 16.00 -4.62
N GLU A 47 -5.45 16.85 -5.31
CA GLU A 47 -5.76 18.21 -4.83
C GLU A 47 -6.61 18.19 -3.55
N ARG A 48 -7.58 17.29 -3.47
CA ARG A 48 -8.42 17.11 -2.27
C ARG A 48 -7.59 16.65 -1.07
N ILE A 49 -6.72 15.68 -1.25
CA ILE A 49 -5.83 15.18 -0.19
C ILE A 49 -4.88 16.28 0.27
N ALA A 50 -4.25 17.00 -0.65
CA ALA A 50 -3.33 18.10 -0.31
C ALA A 50 -4.03 19.21 0.48
N ALA A 51 -5.24 19.61 0.07
CA ALA A 51 -6.03 20.62 0.77
C ALA A 51 -6.48 20.14 2.15
N CYS A 52 -6.86 18.87 2.30
CA CYS A 52 -7.25 18.28 3.57
C CYS A 52 -6.04 18.14 4.52
N ALA A 53 -4.89 17.73 4.00
CA ALA A 53 -3.65 17.63 4.78
C ALA A 53 -3.31 18.94 5.47
N HIS A 54 -3.42 20.06 4.77
CA HIS A 54 -3.18 21.37 5.32
C HIS A 54 -4.12 21.70 6.51
N LYS A 55 -5.39 21.32 6.45
CA LYS A 55 -6.34 21.47 7.55
C LYS A 55 -5.98 20.63 8.77
N HIS A 56 -5.33 19.49 8.56
CA HIS A 56 -4.83 18.59 9.62
C HIS A 56 -3.41 18.91 10.09
N GLY A 57 -2.85 20.05 9.67
CA GLY A 57 -1.52 20.51 10.09
C GLY A 57 -0.36 19.82 9.39
N LEU A 58 -0.61 19.02 8.36
CA LEU A 58 0.40 18.43 7.49
C LEU A 58 0.63 19.31 6.27
N SER A 59 1.90 19.48 5.89
CA SER A 59 2.27 20.17 4.66
C SER A 59 2.70 19.15 3.60
N VAL A 60 2.40 19.44 2.34
CA VAL A 60 2.98 18.66 1.23
C VAL A 60 4.42 19.09 1.03
N PHE A 61 5.35 18.20 1.35
CA PHE A 61 6.79 18.42 1.15
C PHE A 61 7.18 18.28 -0.32
N ALA A 62 6.67 17.24 -0.98
CA ALA A 62 6.93 16.98 -2.38
C ALA A 62 5.73 16.32 -3.06
N ARG A 63 5.57 16.65 -4.34
CA ARG A 63 4.65 16.00 -5.24
C ARG A 63 5.43 15.47 -6.44
N LEU A 64 5.31 14.19 -6.70
CA LEU A 64 6.03 13.50 -7.78
C LEU A 64 5.01 12.89 -8.72
N ASP A 65 4.79 13.55 -9.85
CA ASP A 65 3.89 13.04 -10.88
C ASP A 65 4.63 12.03 -11.76
N ASN A 66 3.96 10.93 -12.10
CA ASN A 66 4.47 9.91 -13.01
C ASN A 66 5.85 9.34 -12.63
N HIS A 67 6.06 9.02 -11.34
CA HIS A 67 7.33 8.49 -10.88
C HIS A 67 7.49 6.99 -11.20
N PRO A 68 8.47 6.57 -12.01
CA PRO A 68 8.56 5.21 -12.56
C PRO A 68 8.81 4.09 -11.55
N LYS A 69 9.16 4.40 -10.30
CA LYS A 69 9.39 3.39 -9.25
C LYS A 69 8.11 2.76 -8.68
N PHE A 70 6.95 3.32 -8.94
CA PHE A 70 5.73 2.95 -8.24
C PHE A 70 4.64 2.33 -9.11
N TYR A 71 4.85 2.20 -10.43
CA TYR A 71 3.84 1.64 -11.33
C TYR A 71 4.42 1.18 -12.67
N GLU A 72 3.69 0.29 -13.27
CA GLU A 72 3.87 -0.08 -14.66
C GLU A 72 3.58 1.13 -15.56
N ALA A 73 4.43 1.39 -16.50
CA ALA A 73 4.68 2.65 -17.20
C ALA A 73 3.51 3.31 -17.97
N GLU A 74 2.26 2.86 -17.78
CA GLU A 74 1.12 3.32 -18.59
C GLU A 74 -0.03 3.94 -17.78
N ARG A 75 0.14 4.18 -16.48
CA ARG A 75 -0.96 4.65 -15.64
C ARG A 75 -0.62 5.96 -14.96
N ASP A 76 -1.58 6.86 -14.91
CA ASP A 76 -1.44 8.09 -14.13
C ASP A 76 -1.25 7.76 -12.66
N ALA A 77 -0.17 8.26 -12.09
CA ALA A 77 0.11 8.15 -10.66
C ALA A 77 0.84 9.39 -10.15
N THR A 78 0.51 9.78 -8.93
CA THR A 78 1.15 10.89 -8.23
C THR A 78 1.51 10.43 -6.82
N LEU A 79 2.74 10.66 -6.42
CA LEU A 79 3.22 10.45 -5.08
C LEU A 79 3.17 11.77 -4.31
N LEU A 80 2.48 11.77 -3.17
CA LEU A 80 2.49 12.89 -2.22
C LEU A 80 3.34 12.51 -1.01
N VAL A 81 4.37 13.30 -0.76
CA VAL A 81 5.22 13.20 0.44
C VAL A 81 4.83 14.33 1.38
N PHE A 82 4.53 13.99 2.63
CA PHE A 82 4.13 14.97 3.64
C PHE A 82 5.29 15.30 4.58
N GLU A 83 5.27 16.51 5.04
CA GLU A 83 6.08 16.98 6.15
C GLU A 83 5.30 16.79 7.47
N SER A 84 5.98 16.27 8.48
CA SER A 84 5.43 16.17 9.83
C SER A 84 5.00 17.55 10.36
N ALA A 85 3.95 17.59 11.16
CA ALA A 85 3.51 18.83 11.81
C ALA A 85 4.58 19.45 12.73
N GLU A 86 5.54 18.65 13.19
CA GLU A 86 6.70 19.11 13.97
C GLU A 86 7.88 19.56 13.10
N GLY A 87 7.76 19.49 11.80
CA GLY A 87 8.76 19.87 10.80
C GLY A 87 9.59 18.70 10.29
N GLY A 88 9.93 18.78 9.01
CA GLY A 88 10.72 17.77 8.30
C GLY A 88 9.92 16.53 7.90
N THR A 89 10.41 15.83 6.88
CA THR A 89 9.86 14.54 6.51
C THR A 89 10.78 13.42 7.00
N PRO A 90 10.26 12.41 7.71
CA PRO A 90 11.08 11.30 8.17
C PRO A 90 11.55 10.46 6.98
N VAL A 91 12.81 10.08 6.99
CA VAL A 91 13.41 9.16 6.02
C VAL A 91 14.03 8.01 6.80
N LEU A 92 13.66 6.81 6.45
CA LEU A 92 14.13 5.60 7.09
C LEU A 92 15.05 4.83 6.18
N MET A 93 16.07 4.21 6.78
CA MET A 93 16.99 3.32 6.09
C MET A 93 17.24 2.10 6.97
N GLU A 94 16.92 0.92 6.50
CA GLU A 94 17.16 -0.34 7.22
C GLU A 94 18.64 -0.75 7.23
N GLY A 95 19.47 -0.14 6.38
CA GLY A 95 20.89 -0.39 6.29
C GLY A 95 21.53 0.34 5.12
N PRO A 96 22.88 0.32 5.00
CA PRO A 96 23.60 1.09 3.99
C PRO A 96 23.33 0.66 2.54
N ALA A 97 22.78 -0.54 2.34
CA ALA A 97 22.40 -1.07 1.02
C ALA A 97 20.89 -1.00 0.76
N SER A 98 20.08 -0.53 1.72
CA SER A 98 18.64 -0.38 1.54
C SER A 98 18.29 0.91 0.83
N HIS A 99 17.14 0.92 0.16
CA HIS A 99 16.58 2.16 -0.38
C HIS A 99 15.96 2.98 0.76
N PRO A 100 16.09 4.31 0.71
CA PRO A 100 15.42 5.16 1.67
C PRO A 100 13.90 5.05 1.53
N GLU A 101 13.22 4.91 2.64
CA GLU A 101 11.76 4.89 2.72
C GLU A 101 11.25 6.15 3.39
N VAL A 102 10.17 6.70 2.87
CA VAL A 102 9.52 7.90 3.40
C VAL A 102 8.13 7.53 3.89
N PRO A 103 7.94 7.37 5.21
CA PRO A 103 6.69 6.87 5.78
C PRO A 103 5.47 7.74 5.48
N LEU A 104 5.60 9.06 5.61
CA LEU A 104 4.51 10.00 5.40
C LEU A 104 4.27 10.25 3.91
N THR A 105 3.81 9.21 3.24
CA THR A 105 3.64 9.21 1.78
C THR A 105 2.35 8.50 1.39
N VAL A 106 1.65 9.04 0.43
CA VAL A 106 0.54 8.38 -0.26
C VAL A 106 0.77 8.37 -1.77
N CYS A 107 0.39 7.29 -2.42
CA CYS A 107 0.38 7.19 -3.87
C CYS A 107 -1.06 7.19 -4.38
N VAL A 108 -1.40 8.15 -5.21
CA VAL A 108 -2.69 8.21 -5.90
C VAL A 108 -2.48 7.75 -7.33
N ARG A 109 -3.18 6.70 -7.73
CA ARG A 109 -3.01 6.13 -9.06
C ARG A 109 -4.33 5.66 -9.69
N SER A 110 -4.31 5.46 -11.00
CA SER A 110 -5.34 4.70 -11.69
C SER A 110 -5.16 3.21 -11.44
N GLY A 111 -6.18 2.56 -10.94
CA GLY A 111 -6.24 1.11 -10.78
C GLY A 111 -6.38 0.37 -12.12
N PRO A 112 -6.36 -0.98 -12.09
CA PRO A 112 -6.47 -1.82 -13.29
C PRO A 112 -7.74 -1.57 -14.10
N ASP A 113 -8.83 -1.26 -13.42
CA ASP A 113 -10.16 -1.06 -14.02
C ASP A 113 -10.44 0.42 -14.38
N GLY A 114 -9.43 1.28 -14.26
CA GLY A 114 -9.53 2.71 -14.52
C GLY A 114 -10.07 3.54 -13.35
N ASP A 115 -10.39 2.90 -12.24
CA ASP A 115 -10.77 3.57 -11.00
C ASP A 115 -9.54 4.18 -10.33
N THR A 116 -9.76 5.24 -9.56
CA THR A 116 -8.69 5.87 -8.78
C THR A 116 -8.57 5.20 -7.42
N GLU A 117 -7.36 4.87 -7.03
CA GLU A 117 -7.04 4.34 -5.71
C GLU A 117 -5.91 5.12 -5.03
N VAL A 118 -5.99 5.20 -3.71
CA VAL A 118 -4.97 5.79 -2.86
C VAL A 118 -4.29 4.67 -2.09
N LEU A 119 -2.98 4.54 -2.26
CA LEU A 119 -2.16 3.54 -1.57
C LEU A 119 -1.36 4.21 -0.46
N PHE A 120 -1.30 3.56 0.69
CA PHE A 120 -0.53 4.00 1.83
C PHE A 120 0.77 3.21 1.93
N ALA A 121 1.82 3.85 2.43
CA ALA A 121 3.05 3.16 2.78
C ALA A 121 2.76 2.08 3.85
N GLY A 122 3.42 0.94 3.75
CA GLY A 122 3.22 -0.18 4.68
C GLY A 122 3.63 0.19 6.12
N SER A 123 2.98 -0.40 7.11
CA SER A 123 3.18 -0.14 8.54
C SER A 123 4.22 -1.09 9.18
N HIS A 124 5.35 -1.30 8.55
CA HIS A 124 6.37 -2.24 9.06
C HIS A 124 7.49 -1.59 9.88
N TRP A 125 7.43 -0.29 10.07
CA TRP A 125 8.45 0.44 10.81
C TRP A 125 8.24 0.32 12.32
N THR A 126 9.29 -0.07 13.03
CA THR A 126 9.24 -0.32 14.48
C THR A 126 9.75 0.84 15.33
N ASP A 127 10.64 1.67 14.82
CA ASP A 127 11.37 2.67 15.61
C ASP A 127 11.10 4.12 15.14
N LEU A 128 9.84 4.42 14.87
CA LEU A 128 9.45 5.77 14.49
C LEU A 128 9.28 6.68 15.73
N PRO A 129 9.57 7.97 15.60
CA PRO A 129 9.19 8.96 16.60
C PRO A 129 7.67 8.91 16.88
N PRO A 130 7.22 9.13 18.13
CA PRO A 130 5.80 9.02 18.49
C PRO A 130 4.86 9.92 17.69
N ASN A 131 5.31 11.12 17.32
CA ASN A 131 4.56 12.05 16.47
C ASN A 131 4.36 11.48 15.08
N VAL A 132 5.39 10.91 14.47
CA VAL A 132 5.31 10.27 13.14
C VAL A 132 4.41 9.04 13.16
N THR A 133 4.49 8.23 14.22
CA THR A 133 3.60 7.07 14.40
C THR A 133 2.13 7.50 14.46
N ARG A 134 1.84 8.58 15.19
CA ARG A 134 0.50 9.15 15.26
C ARG A 134 0.03 9.64 13.89
N GLU A 135 0.84 10.44 13.21
CA GLU A 135 0.54 11.00 11.90
C GLU A 135 0.30 9.91 10.86
N LEU A 136 1.08 8.82 10.87
CA LEU A 136 0.85 7.65 10.03
C LEU A 136 -0.49 6.96 10.30
N THR A 137 -0.89 6.88 11.58
CA THR A 137 -2.18 6.29 11.96
C THR A 137 -3.35 7.19 11.55
N GLU A 138 -3.16 8.49 11.55
CA GLU A 138 -4.17 9.49 11.17
C GLU A 138 -4.28 9.66 9.64
N LEU A 139 -3.25 9.32 8.89
CA LEU A 139 -3.20 9.54 7.44
C LEU A 139 -4.35 8.88 6.66
N PRO A 140 -4.76 7.62 6.93
CA PRO A 140 -5.93 7.02 6.28
C PRO A 140 -7.24 7.75 6.62
N VAL A 141 -7.37 8.28 7.82
CA VAL A 141 -8.55 9.05 8.27
C VAL A 141 -8.61 10.38 7.52
N LEU A 142 -7.48 11.06 7.40
CA LEU A 142 -7.34 12.29 6.62
C LEU A 142 -7.73 12.07 5.16
N VAL A 143 -7.27 10.98 4.56
CA VAL A 143 -7.63 10.63 3.17
C VAL A 143 -9.13 10.34 3.05
N ALA A 144 -9.71 9.60 4.00
CA ALA A 144 -11.15 9.35 4.00
C ALA A 144 -11.96 10.65 4.09
N ASP A 145 -11.54 11.59 4.91
CA ASP A 145 -12.14 12.90 5.04
C ASP A 145 -12.04 13.74 3.74
N ALA A 146 -10.88 13.67 3.09
CA ALA A 146 -10.66 14.35 1.81
C ALA A 146 -11.55 13.81 0.67
N LEU A 147 -11.93 12.54 0.75
CA LEU A 147 -12.69 11.83 -0.29
C LEU A 147 -14.20 11.73 0.00
N SER A 148 -14.62 12.27 1.13
CA SER A 148 -16.06 12.30 1.53
C SER A 148 -16.95 13.18 0.67
#